data_c8b9c8c6bbd309edabb915bfe7f49720
#
_entry.id   c8b9c8c6bbd309edabb915bfe7f49720
#
_cell.length_a   1.000
_cell.length_b   1.000
_cell.length_c   1.000
_cell.angle_alpha   90.00
_cell.angle_beta   90.00
_cell.angle_gamma   90.00
#
_symmetry.space_group_name_H-M   'P 1'
#
loop_
_entity.id
_entity.type
_entity.pdbx_description
1 polymer ?
#
loop_
_entity_poly.entity_id
_entity_poly.type
_entity_poly.pdbx_seq_one_letter_code
_entity_poly.pdbx_strand_id
1 'polypeptide(L)'
;TGLTLSKEMSKQLNEIKRFNETKIYNNPRLNTFKKYSELVLNEIFVILLEYYDKHGQDVIGWLSSNKFDGKDFVEGFCKWIVAYCDLDFSEMQWAEKIAQNCLNKKIYSDLSDRKKYIQAIIDYMAGMTDVYALNAFEELLKC
;
A
#
# COMPACT_ATOMS: atom_id res chain seq x y z
N THR A 1 -12.97 18.70 25.65
CA THR A 1 -12.67 20.05 25.10
C THR A 1 -11.47 19.91 24.19
N GLY A 2 -11.73 19.78 22.89
CA GLY A 2 -10.69 19.72 21.87
C GLY A 2 -10.20 21.13 21.51
N LEU A 3 -8.95 21.21 21.05
CA LEU A 3 -8.40 22.42 20.45
C LEU A 3 -9.18 22.74 19.16
N THR A 4 -9.81 23.91 19.10
CA THR A 4 -10.52 24.40 17.92
C THR A 4 -9.89 25.70 17.45
N LEU A 5 -9.85 25.88 16.12
CA LEU A 5 -9.41 27.14 15.52
C LEU A 5 -10.44 28.23 15.77
N SER A 6 -9.97 29.49 15.86
CA SER A 6 -10.90 30.63 15.89
C SER A 6 -11.74 30.66 14.60
N LYS A 7 -12.91 31.30 14.65
CA LYS A 7 -13.80 31.46 13.49
C LYS A 7 -13.08 32.11 12.31
N GLU A 8 -12.25 33.09 12.58
CA GLU A 8 -11.47 33.83 11.57
C GLU A 8 -10.44 32.91 10.91
N MET A 9 -9.65 32.18 11.72
CA MET A 9 -8.66 31.22 11.19
C MET A 9 -9.33 30.07 10.41
N SER A 10 -10.48 29.57 10.87
CA SER A 10 -11.25 28.57 10.16
C SER A 10 -11.72 29.07 8.79
N LYS A 11 -12.17 30.34 8.70
CA LYS A 11 -12.56 30.95 7.43
C LYS A 11 -11.37 31.06 6.48
N GLN A 12 -10.24 31.59 6.93
CA GLN A 12 -9.02 31.72 6.13
C GLN A 12 -8.52 30.35 5.65
N LEU A 13 -8.52 29.34 6.52
CA LEU A 13 -8.13 27.97 6.14
C LEU A 13 -9.06 27.40 5.05
N ASN A 14 -10.36 27.62 5.16
CA ASN A 14 -11.30 27.15 4.16
C ASN A 14 -11.14 27.88 2.81
N GLU A 15 -10.82 29.16 2.82
CA GLU A 15 -10.51 29.93 1.60
C GLU A 15 -9.24 29.40 0.91
N ILE A 16 -8.18 29.12 1.69
CA ILE A 16 -6.95 28.50 1.17
C ILE A 16 -7.23 27.11 0.60
N LYS A 17 -7.97 26.26 1.32
CA LYS A 17 -8.36 24.92 0.84
C LYS A 17 -9.11 25.01 -0.48
N ARG A 18 -10.12 25.90 -0.56
CA ARG A 18 -10.90 26.10 -1.79
C ARG A 18 -10.04 26.61 -2.94
N PHE A 19 -9.12 27.53 -2.69
CA PHE A 19 -8.17 28.00 -3.70
C PHE A 19 -7.31 26.84 -4.22
N ASN A 20 -6.70 26.07 -3.33
CA ASN A 20 -5.88 24.93 -3.68
C ASN A 20 -6.67 23.89 -4.50
N GLU A 21 -7.89 23.56 -4.06
CA GLU A 21 -8.75 22.64 -4.77
C GLU A 21 -9.07 23.12 -6.19
N THR A 22 -9.51 24.39 -6.33
CA THR A 22 -9.98 24.91 -7.62
C THR A 22 -8.85 25.28 -8.57
N LYS A 23 -7.75 25.82 -8.08
CA LYS A 23 -6.67 26.37 -8.92
C LYS A 23 -5.48 25.44 -9.08
N ILE A 24 -5.21 24.59 -8.09
CA ILE A 24 -4.08 23.67 -8.09
C ILE A 24 -4.55 22.26 -8.43
N TYR A 25 -5.29 21.61 -7.51
CA TYR A 25 -5.61 20.19 -7.67
C TYR A 25 -6.56 19.87 -8.84
N ASN A 26 -7.49 20.77 -9.15
CA ASN A 26 -8.41 20.62 -10.30
C ASN A 26 -7.92 21.34 -11.57
N ASN A 27 -6.63 21.69 -11.64
CA ASN A 27 -6.08 22.31 -12.85
C ASN A 27 -6.06 21.28 -14.00
N PRO A 28 -6.60 21.60 -15.19
CA PRO A 28 -6.61 20.69 -16.35
C PRO A 28 -5.21 20.19 -16.75
N ARG A 29 -4.15 20.96 -16.49
CA ARG A 29 -2.75 20.54 -16.75
C ARG A 29 -2.35 19.27 -15.97
N LEU A 30 -3.01 19.00 -14.84
CA LEU A 30 -2.75 17.81 -14.03
C LEU A 30 -3.51 16.57 -14.49
N ASN A 31 -4.43 16.70 -15.45
CA ASN A 31 -5.28 15.57 -15.85
C ASN A 31 -4.45 14.39 -16.41
N THR A 32 -3.42 14.67 -17.18
CA THR A 32 -2.53 13.61 -17.71
C THR A 32 -1.77 12.93 -16.58
N PHE A 33 -1.25 13.69 -15.63
CA PHE A 33 -0.56 13.14 -14.46
C PHE A 33 -1.49 12.31 -13.59
N LYS A 34 -2.72 12.78 -13.35
CA LYS A 34 -3.72 12.01 -12.59
C LYS A 34 -4.02 10.66 -13.24
N LYS A 35 -4.27 10.64 -14.55
CA LYS A 35 -4.51 9.39 -15.29
C LYS A 35 -3.32 8.45 -15.23
N TYR A 36 -2.11 8.99 -15.32
CA TYR A 36 -0.90 8.18 -15.19
C TYR A 36 -0.77 7.58 -13.79
N SER A 37 -0.99 8.38 -12.75
CA SER A 37 -0.96 7.90 -11.36
C SER A 37 -2.04 6.84 -11.10
N GLU A 38 -3.25 7.04 -11.63
CA GLU A 38 -4.33 6.06 -11.56
C GLU A 38 -3.92 4.73 -12.22
N LEU A 39 -3.29 4.78 -13.39
CA LEU A 39 -2.78 3.60 -14.09
C LEU A 39 -1.75 2.87 -13.22
N VAL A 40 -0.73 3.58 -12.75
CA VAL A 40 0.36 3.01 -11.94
C VAL A 40 -0.19 2.32 -10.69
N LEU A 41 -1.05 3.01 -9.93
CA LEU A 41 -1.60 2.45 -8.69
C LEU A 41 -2.54 1.28 -8.97
N ASN A 42 -3.35 1.36 -10.02
CA ASN A 42 -4.25 0.27 -10.38
C ASN A 42 -3.50 -1.00 -10.76
N GLU A 43 -2.43 -0.91 -11.54
CA GLU A 43 -1.63 -2.07 -11.95
C GLU A 43 -0.93 -2.72 -10.75
N ILE A 44 -0.34 -1.93 -9.85
CA ILE A 44 0.24 -2.44 -8.61
C ILE A 44 -0.82 -3.18 -7.77
N PHE A 45 -2.01 -2.58 -7.61
CA PHE A 45 -3.10 -3.17 -6.87
C PHE A 45 -3.57 -4.51 -7.48
N VAL A 46 -3.79 -4.53 -8.79
CA VAL A 46 -4.29 -5.71 -9.52
C VAL A 46 -3.29 -6.87 -9.38
N ILE A 47 -2.01 -6.62 -9.57
CA ILE A 47 -0.98 -7.67 -9.47
C ILE A 47 -0.90 -8.24 -8.05
N LEU A 48 -0.87 -7.39 -7.03
CA LEU A 48 -0.86 -7.86 -5.65
C LEU A 48 -2.13 -8.66 -5.31
N LEU A 49 -3.28 -8.27 -5.86
CA LEU A 49 -4.54 -8.98 -5.67
C LEU A 49 -4.57 -10.33 -6.39
N GLU A 50 -4.00 -10.43 -7.59
CA GLU A 50 -3.92 -11.69 -8.34
C GLU A 50 -3.14 -12.76 -7.59
N TYR A 51 -2.11 -12.41 -6.83
CA TYR A 51 -1.38 -13.37 -6.00
C TYR A 51 -2.31 -14.04 -4.99
N TYR A 52 -3.19 -13.28 -4.35
CA TYR A 52 -4.17 -13.83 -3.43
C TYR A 52 -5.23 -14.68 -4.15
N ASP A 53 -5.76 -14.21 -5.25
CA ASP A 53 -6.82 -14.91 -5.99
C ASP A 53 -6.31 -16.27 -6.53
N LYS A 54 -5.01 -16.41 -6.78
CA LYS A 54 -4.38 -17.67 -7.20
C LYS A 54 -4.01 -18.60 -6.03
N HIS A 55 -3.60 -18.06 -4.89
CA HIS A 55 -2.97 -18.84 -3.80
C HIS A 55 -3.71 -18.76 -2.46
N GLY A 56 -4.66 -17.83 -2.30
CA GLY A 56 -5.43 -17.67 -1.07
C GLY A 56 -4.54 -17.39 0.14
N GLN A 57 -4.76 -18.11 1.22
CA GLN A 57 -3.99 -17.93 2.47
C GLN A 57 -2.50 -18.31 2.34
N ASP A 58 -2.16 -19.16 1.37
CA ASP A 58 -0.78 -19.62 1.14
C ASP A 58 0.03 -18.63 0.27
N VAL A 59 -0.51 -17.44 0.01
CA VAL A 59 0.13 -16.43 -0.84
C VAL A 59 1.56 -16.10 -0.39
N ILE A 60 1.81 -16.05 0.92
CA ILE A 60 3.14 -15.71 1.46
C ILE A 60 4.12 -16.87 1.25
N GLY A 61 3.69 -18.10 1.47
CA GLY A 61 4.49 -19.29 1.18
C GLY A 61 4.88 -19.34 -0.28
N TRP A 62 3.92 -19.11 -1.17
CA TRP A 62 4.17 -19.07 -2.60
C TRP A 62 5.13 -17.95 -3.01
N LEU A 63 4.91 -16.72 -2.58
CA LEU A 63 5.78 -15.58 -2.88
C LEU A 63 7.22 -15.82 -2.37
N SER A 64 7.37 -16.39 -1.17
CA SER A 64 8.68 -16.71 -0.60
C SER A 64 9.41 -17.79 -1.39
N SER A 65 8.69 -18.81 -1.87
CA SER A 65 9.27 -19.91 -2.65
C SER A 65 9.81 -19.44 -3.99
N ASN A 66 9.16 -18.46 -4.60
CA ASN A 66 9.56 -17.85 -5.87
C ASN A 66 10.60 -16.74 -5.72
N LYS A 67 11.16 -16.54 -4.50
CA LYS A 67 12.13 -15.48 -4.20
C LYS A 67 11.67 -14.10 -4.70
N PHE A 68 10.35 -13.86 -4.60
CA PHE A 68 9.67 -12.62 -5.00
C PHE A 68 9.84 -12.26 -6.49
N ASP A 69 10.17 -13.23 -7.35
CA ASP A 69 10.49 -13.02 -8.78
C ASP A 69 11.49 -11.88 -9.03
N GLY A 70 12.34 -11.57 -8.05
CA GLY A 70 13.31 -10.49 -8.11
C GLY A 70 12.68 -9.08 -8.05
N LYS A 71 11.42 -8.97 -7.62
CA LYS A 71 10.69 -7.69 -7.52
C LYS A 71 10.72 -7.15 -6.11
N ASP A 72 11.42 -6.04 -5.92
CA ASP A 72 11.61 -5.40 -4.60
C ASP A 72 10.28 -4.97 -3.97
N PHE A 73 9.31 -4.52 -4.79
CA PHE A 73 8.00 -4.10 -4.27
C PHE A 73 7.17 -5.27 -3.73
N VAL A 74 7.28 -6.46 -4.35
CA VAL A 74 6.61 -7.68 -3.88
C VAL A 74 7.23 -8.14 -2.56
N GLU A 75 8.56 -8.11 -2.47
CA GLU A 75 9.27 -8.37 -1.21
C GLU A 75 8.85 -7.38 -0.11
N GLY A 76 8.75 -6.10 -0.45
CA GLY A 76 8.27 -5.05 0.46
C GLY A 76 6.86 -5.32 0.97
N PHE A 77 5.95 -5.74 0.09
CA PHE A 77 4.59 -6.11 0.47
C PHE A 77 4.55 -7.37 1.36
N CYS A 78 5.38 -8.39 1.06
CA CYS A 78 5.49 -9.57 1.91
C CYS A 78 5.99 -9.21 3.32
N LYS A 79 6.99 -8.33 3.43
CA LYS A 79 7.46 -7.81 4.73
C LYS A 79 6.34 -7.09 5.47
N TRP A 80 5.51 -6.32 4.76
CA TRP A 80 4.34 -5.68 5.34
C TRP A 80 3.34 -6.69 5.90
N ILE A 81 2.98 -7.71 5.14
CA ILE A 81 2.05 -8.76 5.59
C ILE A 81 2.61 -9.49 6.83
N VAL A 82 3.89 -9.88 6.81
CA VAL A 82 4.55 -10.52 7.97
C VAL A 82 4.49 -9.62 9.19
N ALA A 83 4.64 -8.31 9.01
CA ALA A 83 4.63 -7.36 10.11
C ALA A 83 3.25 -7.19 10.76
N TYR A 84 2.16 -7.32 10.00
CA TYR A 84 0.82 -6.92 10.42
C TYR A 84 -0.24 -8.02 10.39
N CYS A 85 0.10 -9.22 9.93
CA CYS A 85 -0.80 -10.39 9.94
C CYS A 85 -0.44 -11.38 11.07
N ASP A 86 -1.44 -12.16 11.46
CA ASP A 86 -1.28 -13.25 12.44
C ASP A 86 -1.12 -14.58 11.71
N LEU A 87 0.00 -14.73 11.03
CA LEU A 87 0.35 -15.94 10.29
C LEU A 87 1.50 -16.69 11.00
N ASP A 88 1.57 -17.99 10.77
CA ASP A 88 2.71 -18.80 11.21
C ASP A 88 3.84 -18.69 10.18
N PHE A 89 4.92 -18.04 10.58
CA PHE A 89 6.10 -17.85 9.76
C PHE A 89 7.29 -18.69 10.21
N SER A 90 7.06 -19.72 11.04
CA SER A 90 8.11 -20.54 11.66
C SER A 90 9.03 -21.23 10.64
N GLU A 91 8.55 -21.53 9.45
CA GLU A 91 9.33 -22.13 8.37
C GLU A 91 10.12 -21.09 7.54
N MET A 92 9.89 -19.78 7.77
CA MET A 92 10.47 -18.69 6.99
C MET A 92 11.45 -17.88 7.83
N GLN A 93 12.73 -18.23 7.84
CA GLN A 93 13.75 -17.55 8.66
C GLN A 93 13.81 -16.03 8.47
N TRP A 94 13.55 -15.52 7.25
CA TRP A 94 13.51 -14.10 6.97
C TRP A 94 12.28 -13.42 7.59
N ALA A 95 11.13 -14.10 7.60
CA ALA A 95 9.88 -13.60 8.13
C ALA A 95 9.89 -13.55 9.68
N GLU A 96 10.51 -14.51 10.32
CA GLU A 96 10.63 -14.58 11.77
C GLU A 96 11.33 -13.34 12.34
N LYS A 97 12.43 -12.90 11.72
CA LYS A 97 13.15 -11.68 12.14
C LYS A 97 12.28 -10.41 12.04
N ILE A 98 11.45 -10.30 11.02
CA ILE A 98 10.53 -9.16 10.85
C ILE A 98 9.44 -9.23 11.91
N ALA A 99 8.82 -10.41 12.09
CA ALA A 99 7.75 -10.61 13.06
C ALA A 99 8.18 -10.32 14.50
N GLN A 100 9.43 -10.64 14.88
CA GLN A 100 9.98 -10.35 16.20
C GLN A 100 10.15 -8.85 16.50
N ASN A 101 10.43 -8.05 15.47
CA ASN A 101 10.70 -6.62 15.60
C ASN A 101 9.46 -5.73 15.40
N CYS A 102 8.29 -6.30 15.13
CA CYS A 102 7.08 -5.53 14.88
C CYS A 102 6.26 -5.30 16.14
N LEU A 103 5.94 -4.02 16.40
CA LEU A 103 5.13 -3.61 17.57
C LEU A 103 3.62 -3.79 17.34
N ASN A 104 3.13 -3.67 16.11
CA ASN A 104 1.70 -3.71 15.75
C ASN A 104 1.37 -4.95 14.92
N LYS A 105 1.30 -6.10 15.58
CA LYS A 105 0.95 -7.36 14.93
C LYS A 105 -0.58 -7.55 14.84
N LYS A 106 -1.02 -8.40 13.89
CA LYS A 106 -2.38 -8.95 13.83
C LYS A 106 -3.48 -7.98 13.41
N ILE A 107 -3.14 -6.92 12.68
CA ILE A 107 -4.15 -5.96 12.17
C ILE A 107 -5.06 -6.62 11.14
N TYR A 108 -4.48 -7.44 10.25
CA TYR A 108 -5.21 -8.09 9.14
C TYR A 108 -5.59 -9.55 9.43
N SER A 109 -5.41 -10.01 10.67
CA SER A 109 -5.68 -11.39 11.08
C SER A 109 -4.82 -12.40 10.27
N ASP A 110 -5.37 -13.57 9.98
CA ASP A 110 -4.71 -14.69 9.32
C ASP A 110 -4.89 -14.74 7.78
N LEU A 111 -5.37 -13.66 7.17
CA LEU A 111 -5.70 -13.57 5.75
C LEU A 111 -6.80 -14.56 5.27
N SER A 112 -7.56 -15.17 6.18
CA SER A 112 -8.71 -16.02 5.81
C SER A 112 -9.81 -15.23 5.09
N ASP A 113 -9.91 -13.93 5.36
CA ASP A 113 -10.82 -12.99 4.72
C ASP A 113 -10.11 -12.19 3.64
N ARG A 114 -10.50 -12.42 2.37
CA ARG A 114 -10.01 -11.64 1.21
C ARG A 114 -10.11 -10.12 1.40
N LYS A 115 -11.11 -9.65 2.14
CA LYS A 115 -11.24 -8.22 2.44
C LYS A 115 -10.08 -7.69 3.28
N LYS A 116 -9.56 -8.51 4.20
CA LYS A 116 -8.38 -8.15 5.01
C LYS A 116 -7.12 -8.07 4.16
N TYR A 117 -6.97 -8.97 3.19
CA TYR A 117 -5.87 -8.89 2.24
C TYR A 117 -5.95 -7.63 1.37
N ILE A 118 -7.15 -7.31 0.85
CA ILE A 118 -7.38 -6.07 0.10
C ILE A 118 -7.05 -4.84 0.96
N GLN A 119 -7.46 -4.83 2.22
CA GLN A 119 -7.13 -3.74 3.14
C GLN A 119 -5.62 -3.63 3.33
N ALA A 120 -4.90 -4.74 3.47
CA ALA A 120 -3.44 -4.74 3.58
C ALA A 120 -2.77 -4.14 2.33
N ILE A 121 -3.26 -4.45 1.11
CA ILE A 121 -2.77 -3.82 -0.12
C ILE A 121 -3.00 -2.31 -0.09
N ILE A 122 -4.21 -1.87 0.24
CA ILE A 122 -4.56 -0.45 0.27
C ILE A 122 -3.67 0.32 1.25
N ASP A 123 -3.50 -0.21 2.47
CA ASP A 123 -2.69 0.44 3.50
C ASP A 123 -1.21 0.45 3.13
N TYR A 124 -0.70 -0.62 2.52
CA TYR A 124 0.66 -0.67 1.99
C TYR A 124 0.88 0.39 0.90
N MET A 125 -0.04 0.47 -0.07
CA MET A 125 0.03 1.46 -1.15
C MET A 125 -0.10 2.89 -0.64
N ALA A 126 -0.94 3.14 0.37
CA ALA A 126 -1.09 4.46 0.99
C ALA A 126 0.19 4.94 1.69
N GLY A 127 1.08 4.02 2.09
CA GLY A 127 2.40 4.33 2.65
C GLY A 127 3.50 4.55 1.60
N MET A 128 3.22 4.34 0.32
CA MET A 128 4.22 4.53 -0.74
C MET A 128 4.49 6.01 -0.99
N THR A 129 5.76 6.34 -1.27
CA THR A 129 6.09 7.61 -1.90
C THR A 129 5.85 7.52 -3.42
N ASP A 130 5.70 8.68 -4.08
CA ASP A 130 5.53 8.71 -5.54
C ASP A 130 6.68 7.99 -6.26
N VAL A 131 7.91 8.20 -5.82
CA VAL A 131 9.10 7.56 -6.38
C VAL A 131 9.05 6.04 -6.20
N TYR A 132 8.63 5.57 -5.02
CA TYR A 132 8.54 4.13 -4.78
C TYR A 132 7.46 3.48 -5.65
N ALA A 133 6.30 4.09 -5.79
CA ALA A 133 5.23 3.59 -6.65
C ALA A 133 5.64 3.53 -8.14
N LEU A 134 6.38 4.54 -8.62
CA LEU A 134 6.91 4.55 -9.98
C LEU A 134 7.94 3.44 -10.20
N ASN A 135 8.87 3.26 -9.28
CA ASN A 135 9.87 2.18 -9.36
C ASN A 135 9.18 0.80 -9.34
N ALA A 136 8.21 0.60 -8.46
CA ALA A 136 7.41 -0.62 -8.42
C ALA A 136 6.72 -0.90 -9.74
N PHE A 137 6.13 0.12 -10.36
CA PHE A 137 5.50 -0.02 -11.68
C PHE A 137 6.52 -0.34 -12.78
N GLU A 138 7.71 0.28 -12.75
CA GLU A 138 8.80 -0.04 -13.69
C GLU A 138 9.28 -1.49 -13.54
N GLU A 139 9.32 -2.03 -12.31
CA GLU A 139 9.66 -3.44 -12.08
C GLU A 139 8.64 -4.40 -12.72
N LEU A 140 7.36 -4.01 -12.77
CA LEU A 140 6.33 -4.79 -13.44
C LEU A 140 6.50 -4.86 -14.95
N LEU A 141 7.12 -3.84 -15.55
CA LEU A 141 7.36 -3.76 -16.98
C LEU A 141 8.66 -4.47 -17.42
N LYS A 142 9.52 -4.83 -16.48
CA LYS A 142 10.74 -5.61 -16.75
C LYS A 142 10.39 -7.10 -16.74
N CYS A 143 10.10 -7.65 -17.90
CA CYS A 143 9.94 -9.09 -18.11
C CYS A 143 11.30 -9.77 -18.28
#